data_019beed0ff8cd9b9a8abbe283136694e
#
_entry.id   019beed0ff8cd9b9a8abbe283136694e
#
_cell.length_a   1.000
_cell.length_b   1.000
_cell.length_c   1.000
_cell.angle_alpha   90.00
_cell.angle_beta   90.00
_cell.angle_gamma   90.00
#
_symmetry.space_group_name_H-M   'P 1'
#
loop_
_entity.id
_entity.type
_entity.pdbx_description
1 polymer ?
#
loop_
_entity_poly.entity_id
_entity_poly.type
_entity_poly.pdbx_seq_one_letter_code
_entity_poly.pdbx_strand_id
1 'polypeptide(L)'
;SITTTGLSLIALGGGGGGSSTAVGYAGGSGGGAGGRSTPGAATQPTSTNGGFGNSGGIGDGSTNAGGGGGAGAAGSSAASGGAGGVGLPNPIVGSTVGQLSVSTYYLAGGGGGTFSGGGLGGGGQAGFVQNSTINGTNNTGGGGGGFGGSTGVSLNGGTGGSGVVIISVPTSRYTGLVTGSPTVTASGANTLITFTTVGTGSYTA
;
A
#
# COMPACT_ATOMS: atom_id res chain seq x y z
N SER A 1 -7.95 0.50 -11.21
CA SER A 1 -7.48 0.77 -12.58
C SER A 1 -8.13 2.02 -13.15
N ILE A 2 -7.47 2.65 -14.09
CA ILE A 2 -8.01 3.74 -14.91
C ILE A 2 -7.91 3.29 -16.35
N THR A 3 -9.00 3.33 -17.10
CA THR A 3 -9.03 2.96 -18.50
C THR A 3 -9.66 4.10 -19.32
N THR A 4 -9.00 4.47 -20.39
CA THR A 4 -9.48 5.43 -21.40
C THR A 4 -9.11 4.92 -22.79
N THR A 5 -9.59 5.55 -23.84
CA THR A 5 -9.24 5.16 -25.21
C THR A 5 -7.72 5.20 -25.41
N GLY A 6 -7.11 4.04 -25.60
CA GLY A 6 -5.67 3.89 -25.82
C GLY A 6 -4.78 3.88 -24.55
N LEU A 7 -5.34 4.00 -23.34
CA LEU A 7 -4.58 3.92 -22.10
C LEU A 7 -5.32 3.10 -21.05
N SER A 8 -4.63 2.14 -20.46
CA SER A 8 -5.09 1.40 -19.28
C SER A 8 -4.00 1.45 -18.20
N LEU A 9 -4.35 2.01 -17.05
CA LEU A 9 -3.49 2.06 -15.87
C LEU A 9 -4.03 1.10 -14.82
N ILE A 10 -3.21 0.15 -14.39
CA ILE A 10 -3.58 -0.85 -13.39
C ILE A 10 -2.59 -0.74 -12.21
N ALA A 11 -3.08 -0.44 -11.03
CA ALA A 11 -2.35 -0.61 -9.80
C ALA A 11 -2.71 -1.96 -9.19
N LEU A 12 -1.75 -2.87 -9.12
CA LEU A 12 -1.92 -4.17 -8.47
C LEU A 12 -1.85 -4.02 -6.95
N GLY A 13 -2.63 -4.82 -6.26
CA GLY A 13 -2.53 -4.92 -4.81
C GLY A 13 -1.17 -5.44 -4.36
N GLY A 14 -0.78 -5.14 -3.14
CA GLY A 14 0.44 -5.68 -2.52
C GLY A 14 0.35 -7.18 -2.28
N GLY A 15 1.48 -7.86 -2.28
CA GLY A 15 1.60 -9.28 -1.94
C GLY A 15 1.38 -9.52 -0.45
N GLY A 16 0.74 -10.64 -0.10
CA GLY A 16 0.58 -11.08 1.28
C GLY A 16 1.92 -11.51 1.91
N GLY A 17 2.06 -11.30 3.22
CA GLY A 17 3.21 -11.78 3.98
C GLY A 17 3.22 -13.32 4.11
N GLY A 18 4.41 -13.89 4.21
CA GLY A 18 4.61 -15.32 4.50
C GLY A 18 4.41 -15.62 5.99
N SER A 19 3.89 -16.82 6.31
CA SER A 19 3.90 -17.36 7.67
C SER A 19 5.32 -17.88 8.03
N SER A 20 5.50 -18.41 9.23
CA SER A 20 6.83 -18.80 9.78
C SER A 20 7.77 -19.56 8.83
N THR A 21 7.23 -20.36 7.94
CA THR A 21 7.99 -21.14 6.94
C THR A 21 7.61 -20.83 5.50
N ALA A 22 6.62 -19.95 5.28
CA ALA A 22 6.13 -19.63 3.96
C ALA A 22 6.81 -18.40 3.37
N VAL A 23 7.00 -18.43 2.06
CA VAL A 23 7.51 -17.31 1.28
C VAL A 23 6.51 -16.13 1.32
N GLY A 24 7.00 -14.92 1.19
CA GLY A 24 6.15 -13.78 0.90
C GLY A 24 5.56 -13.90 -0.52
N TYR A 25 4.32 -13.46 -0.70
CA TYR A 25 3.66 -13.49 -2.00
C TYR A 25 4.05 -12.29 -2.84
N ALA A 26 4.17 -12.50 -4.16
CA ALA A 26 4.37 -11.43 -5.11
C ALA A 26 3.11 -10.55 -5.24
N GLY A 27 3.30 -9.28 -5.55
CA GLY A 27 2.23 -8.29 -5.73
C GLY A 27 2.76 -7.03 -6.35
N GLY A 28 1.96 -5.97 -6.47
CA GLY A 28 2.44 -4.65 -6.90
C GLY A 28 3.71 -4.27 -6.15
N SER A 29 3.66 -4.30 -4.82
CA SER A 29 4.83 -4.50 -3.94
C SER A 29 4.76 -5.89 -3.32
N GLY A 30 5.90 -6.52 -3.06
CA GLY A 30 5.97 -7.87 -2.54
C GLY A 30 5.71 -7.95 -1.03
N GLY A 31 5.16 -9.05 -0.56
CA GLY A 31 4.99 -9.34 0.87
C GLY A 31 6.31 -9.68 1.56
N GLY A 32 6.41 -9.43 2.85
CA GLY A 32 7.54 -9.84 3.68
C GLY A 32 7.64 -11.36 3.81
N ALA A 33 8.85 -11.88 3.97
CA ALA A 33 9.08 -13.30 4.20
C ALA A 33 8.71 -13.71 5.62
N GLY A 34 8.18 -14.92 5.79
CA GLY A 34 8.19 -15.56 7.09
C GLY A 34 9.62 -15.87 7.57
N GLY A 35 9.80 -16.27 8.83
CA GLY A 35 11.09 -16.34 9.48
C GLY A 35 12.20 -17.08 8.73
N ARG A 36 11.89 -18.13 7.97
CA ARG A 36 12.87 -18.96 7.24
C ARG A 36 12.75 -18.91 5.72
N SER A 37 12.14 -17.90 5.17
CA SER A 37 11.72 -17.87 3.77
C SER A 37 12.22 -16.65 3.03
N THR A 38 12.00 -16.66 1.72
CA THR A 38 12.28 -15.54 0.83
C THR A 38 11.09 -14.57 0.73
N PRO A 39 11.34 -13.27 0.56
CA PRO A 39 10.27 -12.29 0.39
C PRO A 39 9.58 -12.41 -0.97
N GLY A 40 8.38 -11.88 -1.05
CA GLY A 40 7.67 -11.68 -2.30
C GLY A 40 8.35 -10.64 -3.20
N ALA A 41 8.37 -10.94 -4.48
CA ALA A 41 8.86 -9.99 -5.48
C ALA A 41 7.83 -8.90 -5.78
N ALA A 42 8.30 -7.70 -6.13
CA ALA A 42 7.45 -6.70 -6.75
C ALA A 42 7.17 -7.08 -8.20
N THR A 43 5.91 -6.94 -8.63
CA THR A 43 5.48 -7.18 -10.01
C THR A 43 5.27 -5.89 -10.81
N GLN A 44 5.30 -4.74 -10.14
CA GLN A 44 5.18 -3.41 -10.74
C GLN A 44 6.35 -2.47 -10.39
N PRO A 45 7.63 -2.92 -10.44
CA PRO A 45 8.75 -2.03 -10.12
C PRO A 45 8.91 -0.92 -11.16
N THR A 46 8.55 -1.22 -12.40
CA THR A 46 8.53 -0.28 -13.53
C THR A 46 7.42 -0.69 -14.49
N SER A 47 6.66 0.26 -14.98
CA SER A 47 5.73 0.05 -16.08
C SER A 47 5.80 1.22 -17.05
N THR A 48 5.42 1.02 -18.30
CA THR A 48 5.41 2.05 -19.35
C THR A 48 4.60 3.28 -18.93
N ASN A 49 3.62 3.09 -18.07
CA ASN A 49 2.70 4.13 -17.60
C ASN A 49 2.94 4.54 -16.13
N GLY A 50 4.14 4.26 -15.60
CA GLY A 50 4.48 4.53 -14.22
C GLY A 50 3.91 3.45 -13.26
N GLY A 51 4.75 2.58 -12.80
CA GLY A 51 4.44 1.62 -11.74
C GLY A 51 5.48 1.73 -10.65
N PHE A 52 5.07 1.55 -9.41
CA PHE A 52 5.96 1.61 -8.26
C PHE A 52 5.71 0.41 -7.38
N GLY A 53 6.75 -0.30 -7.05
CA GLY A 53 6.66 -1.43 -6.15
C GLY A 53 8.04 -1.96 -5.81
N ASN A 54 8.23 -2.37 -4.58
CA ASN A 54 9.47 -2.95 -4.10
C ASN A 54 9.21 -4.29 -3.44
N SER A 55 10.24 -5.15 -3.37
CA SER A 55 10.16 -6.44 -2.71
C SER A 55 9.92 -6.30 -1.21
N GLY A 56 9.39 -7.33 -0.59
CA GLY A 56 9.39 -7.47 0.86
C GLY A 56 10.79 -7.70 1.42
N GLY A 57 10.90 -7.66 2.74
CA GLY A 57 12.11 -7.97 3.50
C GLY A 57 12.27 -9.45 3.77
N ILE A 58 13.49 -9.89 4.03
CA ILE A 58 13.88 -11.29 4.33
C ILE A 58 13.59 -11.57 5.81
N GLY A 59 13.16 -12.81 6.13
CA GLY A 59 13.08 -13.31 7.50
C GLY A 59 14.46 -13.52 8.15
N ASP A 60 14.52 -13.74 9.46
CA ASP A 60 15.79 -13.90 10.22
C ASP A 60 16.38 -15.33 10.23
N GLY A 61 15.79 -16.23 9.49
CA GLY A 61 16.14 -17.65 9.52
C GLY A 61 15.52 -18.44 10.69
N SER A 62 14.70 -17.83 11.52
CA SER A 62 14.06 -18.41 12.71
C SER A 62 12.55 -18.12 12.73
N THR A 63 12.12 -17.16 13.51
CA THR A 63 10.70 -16.86 13.76
C THR A 63 10.26 -15.46 13.34
N ASN A 64 11.22 -14.54 13.10
CA ASN A 64 10.86 -13.16 12.80
C ASN A 64 10.74 -12.95 11.30
N ALA A 65 9.65 -12.31 10.93
CA ALA A 65 9.29 -12.00 9.55
C ALA A 65 9.84 -10.64 9.13
N GLY A 66 10.23 -10.54 7.86
CA GLY A 66 10.54 -9.26 7.22
C GLY A 66 9.29 -8.43 6.96
N GLY A 67 9.43 -7.13 6.75
CA GLY A 67 8.35 -6.22 6.39
C GLY A 67 7.93 -6.35 4.93
N GLY A 68 6.71 -5.96 4.61
CA GLY A 68 6.23 -5.84 3.23
C GLY A 68 6.87 -4.65 2.52
N GLY A 69 7.05 -4.75 1.20
CA GLY A 69 7.51 -3.63 0.36
C GLY A 69 6.47 -2.52 0.26
N GLY A 70 6.92 -1.29 0.21
CA GLY A 70 6.13 -0.11 -0.13
C GLY A 70 6.39 0.35 -1.56
N ALA A 71 5.66 1.35 -2.02
CA ALA A 71 5.88 1.91 -3.35
C ALA A 71 7.23 2.64 -3.46
N GLY A 72 7.73 3.24 -2.38
CA GLY A 72 8.97 4.02 -2.36
C GLY A 72 10.21 3.23 -1.92
N ALA A 73 10.06 2.16 -1.13
CA ALA A 73 11.19 1.37 -0.65
C ALA A 73 10.82 -0.09 -0.40
N ALA A 74 11.82 -0.97 -0.42
CA ALA A 74 11.69 -2.35 -0.01
C ALA A 74 11.37 -2.47 1.49
N GLY A 75 10.72 -3.55 1.87
CA GLY A 75 10.57 -3.89 3.27
C GLY A 75 11.90 -4.25 3.91
N SER A 76 12.09 -3.90 5.19
CA SER A 76 13.29 -4.23 5.95
C SER A 76 13.34 -5.71 6.28
N SER A 77 14.56 -6.28 6.34
CA SER A 77 14.75 -7.64 6.84
C SER A 77 14.39 -7.72 8.32
N ALA A 78 14.05 -8.92 8.80
CA ALA A 78 13.78 -9.16 10.20
C ALA A 78 15.00 -8.85 11.10
N ALA A 79 16.22 -9.12 10.63
CA ALA A 79 17.45 -8.76 11.33
C ALA A 79 17.59 -7.23 11.55
N SER A 80 16.93 -6.42 10.73
CA SER A 80 16.86 -4.96 10.85
C SER A 80 15.50 -4.49 11.40
N GLY A 81 14.77 -5.37 12.10
CA GLY A 81 13.51 -5.04 12.74
C GLY A 81 12.27 -5.30 11.90
N GLY A 82 12.38 -5.71 10.63
CA GLY A 82 11.22 -6.10 9.81
C GLY A 82 10.23 -4.98 9.50
N ALA A 83 10.64 -3.71 9.51
CA ALA A 83 9.75 -2.59 9.22
C ALA A 83 9.20 -2.63 7.79
N GLY A 84 7.98 -2.17 7.59
CA GLY A 84 7.40 -2.00 6.28
C GLY A 84 8.11 -0.93 5.46
N GLY A 85 8.23 -1.15 4.15
CA GLY A 85 8.80 -0.19 3.21
C GLY A 85 7.93 1.06 3.13
N VAL A 86 8.55 2.22 3.06
CA VAL A 86 7.83 3.48 2.90
C VAL A 86 7.13 3.55 1.54
N GLY A 87 5.98 4.21 1.52
CA GLY A 87 5.27 4.55 0.30
C GLY A 87 5.88 5.75 -0.42
N LEU A 88 5.15 6.28 -1.37
CA LEU A 88 5.55 7.49 -2.11
C LEU A 88 4.71 8.70 -1.69
N PRO A 89 5.30 9.89 -1.73
CA PRO A 89 4.53 11.12 -1.63
C PRO A 89 3.42 11.15 -2.68
N ASN A 90 2.23 11.62 -2.29
CA ASN A 90 1.15 11.86 -3.23
C ASN A 90 1.54 13.03 -4.15
N PRO A 91 1.71 12.79 -5.47
CA PRO A 91 2.18 13.83 -6.38
C PRO A 91 1.10 14.82 -6.80
N ILE A 92 -0.16 14.57 -6.42
CA ILE A 92 -1.31 15.41 -6.83
C ILE A 92 -1.38 16.65 -5.93
N VAL A 93 -1.02 17.77 -6.49
CA VAL A 93 -1.02 19.07 -5.79
C VAL A 93 -2.41 19.39 -5.24
N GLY A 94 -2.45 19.73 -3.94
CA GLY A 94 -3.69 20.05 -3.22
C GLY A 94 -4.50 18.83 -2.78
N SER A 95 -4.09 17.61 -3.12
CA SER A 95 -4.70 16.40 -2.56
C SER A 95 -4.25 16.18 -1.12
N THR A 96 -5.21 15.92 -0.24
CA THR A 96 -4.98 15.55 1.17
C THR A 96 -5.17 14.05 1.42
N VAL A 97 -5.18 13.26 0.34
CA VAL A 97 -5.34 11.80 0.43
C VAL A 97 -4.00 11.14 0.73
N GLY A 98 -3.98 10.28 1.73
CA GLY A 98 -2.79 9.56 2.17
C GLY A 98 -2.54 9.69 3.67
N GLN A 99 -1.47 9.07 4.14
CA GLN A 99 -0.99 9.25 5.50
C GLN A 99 -0.16 10.53 5.59
N LEU A 100 -0.62 11.49 6.38
CA LEU A 100 0.12 12.73 6.60
C LEU A 100 1.36 12.48 7.47
N SER A 101 2.51 12.95 7.00
CA SER A 101 3.75 13.03 7.77
C SER A 101 4.40 14.39 7.53
N VAL A 102 4.55 15.16 8.60
CA VAL A 102 4.97 16.58 8.58
C VAL A 102 4.01 17.41 7.74
N SER A 103 4.26 17.61 6.47
CA SER A 103 3.41 18.37 5.53
C SER A 103 3.15 17.60 4.22
N THR A 104 3.51 16.32 4.17
CA THR A 104 3.43 15.49 2.96
C THR A 104 2.52 14.29 3.21
N TYR A 105 1.63 14.03 2.25
CA TYR A 105 0.77 12.85 2.25
C TYR A 105 1.45 11.72 1.51
N TYR A 106 1.52 10.52 2.12
CA TYR A 106 2.15 9.33 1.56
C TYR A 106 1.10 8.26 1.24
N LEU A 107 1.33 7.49 0.18
CA LEU A 107 0.49 6.40 -0.30
C LEU A 107 1.30 5.11 -0.44
N ALA A 108 0.64 3.98 -0.30
CA ALA A 108 1.16 2.64 -0.60
C ALA A 108 2.40 2.24 0.24
N GLY A 109 2.34 2.44 1.56
CA GLY A 109 3.32 1.92 2.51
C GLY A 109 3.15 0.42 2.76
N GLY A 110 4.23 -0.30 2.98
CA GLY A 110 4.23 -1.73 3.32
C GLY A 110 3.84 -2.01 4.77
N GLY A 111 3.26 -3.17 5.05
CA GLY A 111 2.99 -3.61 6.42
C GLY A 111 4.25 -4.01 7.17
N GLY A 112 4.30 -3.80 8.49
CA GLY A 112 5.39 -4.27 9.36
C GLY A 112 5.41 -5.79 9.48
N GLY A 113 6.61 -6.36 9.58
CA GLY A 113 6.84 -7.76 9.95
C GLY A 113 6.72 -7.96 11.46
N THR A 114 7.42 -8.97 12.00
CA THR A 114 7.36 -9.27 13.45
C THR A 114 7.81 -8.09 14.29
N PHE A 115 6.98 -7.62 15.21
CA PHE A 115 7.24 -6.54 16.18
C PHE A 115 7.58 -5.17 15.57
N SER A 116 7.21 -4.91 14.31
CA SER A 116 7.65 -3.69 13.63
C SER A 116 6.52 -2.82 13.14
N GLY A 117 6.85 -1.54 12.94
CA GLY A 117 5.93 -0.56 12.35
C GLY A 117 5.71 -0.79 10.86
N GLY A 118 4.54 -0.41 10.38
CA GLY A 118 4.28 -0.26 8.95
C GLY A 118 5.02 0.95 8.37
N GLY A 119 5.25 0.92 7.06
CA GLY A 119 5.83 2.04 6.33
C GLY A 119 4.85 3.21 6.19
N LEU A 120 5.38 4.43 6.10
CA LEU A 120 4.58 5.61 5.76
C LEU A 120 3.81 5.35 4.46
N GLY A 121 2.58 5.87 4.40
CA GLY A 121 1.66 5.60 3.30
C GLY A 121 0.58 4.58 3.67
N GLY A 122 0.29 4.44 4.96
CA GLY A 122 -0.80 3.65 5.49
C GLY A 122 -0.46 2.20 5.77
N GLY A 123 0.81 1.84 5.89
CA GLY A 123 1.22 0.50 6.31
C GLY A 123 0.78 0.19 7.74
N GLY A 124 0.17 -0.98 7.95
CA GLY A 124 -0.25 -1.46 9.26
C GLY A 124 0.93 -1.94 10.11
N GLN A 125 0.88 -1.68 11.40
CA GLN A 125 1.88 -2.16 12.35
C GLN A 125 1.68 -3.64 12.66
N ALA A 126 2.75 -4.37 12.94
CA ALA A 126 2.67 -5.73 13.45
C ALA A 126 2.04 -5.78 14.84
N GLY A 127 1.20 -6.81 15.06
CA GLY A 127 0.58 -7.04 16.36
C GLY A 127 1.52 -7.73 17.37
N PHE A 128 1.40 -7.37 18.64
CA PHE A 128 2.20 -7.93 19.75
C PHE A 128 1.41 -8.92 20.63
N VAL A 129 0.11 -8.76 20.73
CA VAL A 129 -0.80 -9.57 21.56
C VAL A 129 -2.09 -9.85 20.80
N GLN A 130 -2.89 -10.80 21.31
CA GLN A 130 -4.20 -11.10 20.74
C GLN A 130 -4.98 -9.81 20.46
N ASN A 131 -5.43 -9.61 19.23
CA ASN A 131 -6.17 -8.46 18.70
C ASN A 131 -5.40 -7.18 18.33
N SER A 132 -4.09 -7.21 18.19
CA SER A 132 -3.35 -6.00 17.85
C SER A 132 -2.76 -5.97 16.43
N THR A 133 -3.17 -6.86 15.53
CA THR A 133 -2.82 -6.70 14.12
C THR A 133 -3.50 -5.46 13.56
N ILE A 134 -2.70 -4.55 13.05
CA ILE A 134 -3.23 -3.31 12.50
C ILE A 134 -3.38 -3.47 10.99
N ASN A 135 -4.59 -3.25 10.52
CA ASN A 135 -4.87 -3.22 9.08
C ASN A 135 -4.13 -2.06 8.41
N GLY A 136 -3.85 -2.20 7.15
CA GLY A 136 -3.46 -1.06 6.33
C GLY A 136 -4.56 0.01 6.34
N THR A 137 -4.16 1.27 6.28
CA THR A 137 -5.08 2.40 6.26
C THR A 137 -5.87 2.40 4.94
N ASN A 138 -7.19 2.52 5.05
CA ASN A 138 -8.06 2.60 3.87
C ASN A 138 -7.74 3.85 3.02
N ASN A 139 -7.97 3.74 1.73
CA ASN A 139 -7.74 4.80 0.73
C ASN A 139 -6.28 5.24 0.60
N THR A 140 -5.35 4.36 1.02
CA THR A 140 -3.92 4.59 0.84
C THR A 140 -3.24 3.50 0.02
N GLY A 141 -3.85 2.31 -0.09
CA GLY A 141 -3.20 1.14 -0.66
C GLY A 141 -2.10 0.56 0.24
N GLY A 142 -2.11 0.89 1.53
CA GLY A 142 -1.13 0.39 2.51
C GLY A 142 -1.30 -1.10 2.81
N GLY A 143 -0.21 -1.81 3.06
CA GLY A 143 -0.20 -3.23 3.46
C GLY A 143 -0.65 -3.42 4.91
N GLY A 144 -1.26 -4.57 5.22
CA GLY A 144 -1.56 -4.95 6.61
C GLY A 144 -0.32 -5.39 7.39
N GLY A 145 -0.31 -5.19 8.70
CA GLY A 145 0.77 -5.62 9.58
C GLY A 145 0.77 -7.13 9.82
N GLY A 146 1.95 -7.70 10.04
CA GLY A 146 2.13 -9.09 10.44
C GLY A 146 1.77 -9.32 11.90
N PHE A 147 1.74 -10.60 12.31
CA PHE A 147 1.59 -10.98 13.70
C PHE A 147 2.90 -11.54 14.24
N GLY A 148 3.34 -11.04 15.39
CA GLY A 148 4.61 -11.39 16.04
C GLY A 148 4.44 -12.08 17.39
N GLY A 149 3.51 -13.04 17.53
CA GLY A 149 3.29 -13.75 18.79
C GLY A 149 4.02 -15.11 18.84
N SER A 150 4.71 -15.38 19.94
CA SER A 150 5.42 -16.65 20.20
C SER A 150 4.61 -17.68 20.99
N THR A 151 3.32 -17.53 21.19
CA THR A 151 2.55 -18.30 22.19
C THR A 151 1.59 -19.34 21.61
N GLY A 152 1.96 -19.99 20.52
CA GLY A 152 1.14 -21.13 20.01
C GLY A 152 -0.23 -20.79 19.47
N VAL A 153 -0.58 -19.52 19.39
CA VAL A 153 -1.86 -19.03 18.81
C VAL A 153 -1.59 -18.58 17.38
N SER A 154 -2.19 -19.28 16.43
CA SER A 154 -2.20 -18.82 15.04
C SER A 154 -3.19 -17.65 14.90
N LEU A 155 -2.69 -16.44 14.80
CA LEU A 155 -3.49 -15.27 14.47
C LEU A 155 -3.18 -14.81 13.06
N ASN A 156 -4.21 -14.28 12.40
CA ASN A 156 -4.07 -13.71 11.07
C ASN A 156 -3.38 -12.34 11.15
N GLY A 157 -2.57 -12.02 10.17
CA GLY A 157 -2.08 -10.66 9.98
C GLY A 157 -3.24 -9.70 9.64
N GLY A 158 -2.97 -8.40 9.71
CA GLY A 158 -3.89 -7.36 9.29
C GLY A 158 -4.19 -7.43 7.79
N THR A 159 -5.36 -6.97 7.40
CA THR A 159 -5.72 -6.83 5.98
C THR A 159 -5.05 -5.59 5.38
N GLY A 160 -4.77 -5.61 4.09
CA GLY A 160 -4.36 -4.39 3.37
C GLY A 160 -5.49 -3.36 3.34
N GLY A 161 -5.12 -2.09 3.34
CA GLY A 161 -6.05 -0.98 3.14
C GLY A 161 -6.52 -0.91 1.69
N SER A 162 -7.73 -0.36 1.48
CA SER A 162 -8.21 -0.10 0.13
C SER A 162 -7.30 0.92 -0.60
N GLY A 163 -7.27 0.81 -1.94
CA GLY A 163 -6.62 1.81 -2.79
C GLY A 163 -7.50 3.05 -3.01
N VAL A 164 -6.96 3.99 -3.74
CA VAL A 164 -7.64 5.23 -4.16
C VAL A 164 -7.30 5.54 -5.61
N VAL A 165 -8.23 6.16 -6.32
CA VAL A 165 -7.98 6.77 -7.63
C VAL A 165 -8.19 8.28 -7.51
N ILE A 166 -7.19 9.06 -7.93
CA ILE A 166 -7.26 10.52 -7.93
C ILE A 166 -6.98 11.00 -9.34
N ILE A 167 -7.90 11.78 -9.88
CA ILE A 167 -7.74 12.42 -11.19
C ILE A 167 -7.69 13.92 -10.96
N SER A 168 -6.69 14.58 -11.53
CA SER A 168 -6.56 16.03 -11.51
C SER A 168 -6.75 16.56 -12.93
N VAL A 169 -7.71 17.45 -13.10
CA VAL A 169 -8.01 18.09 -14.40
C VAL A 169 -8.03 19.61 -14.26
N PRO A 170 -7.60 20.38 -15.26
CA PRO A 170 -7.80 21.81 -15.24
C PRO A 170 -9.29 22.14 -15.04
N THR A 171 -9.60 23.04 -14.10
CA THR A 171 -11.01 23.38 -13.78
C THR A 171 -11.78 23.87 -14.99
N SER A 172 -11.11 24.57 -15.92
CA SER A 172 -11.70 25.01 -17.19
C SER A 172 -12.09 23.89 -18.15
N ARG A 173 -11.63 22.66 -17.89
CA ARG A 173 -11.93 21.45 -18.69
C ARG A 173 -12.76 20.43 -17.92
N TYR A 174 -13.16 20.74 -16.68
CA TYR A 174 -13.97 19.84 -15.88
C TYR A 174 -15.43 19.89 -16.35
N THR A 175 -15.93 18.78 -16.86
CA THR A 175 -17.26 18.66 -17.44
C THR A 175 -18.39 18.47 -16.43
N GLY A 176 -18.07 18.04 -15.22
CA GLY A 176 -19.05 17.66 -14.20
C GLY A 176 -19.64 16.25 -14.41
N LEU A 177 -19.31 15.56 -15.47
CA LEU A 177 -19.86 14.24 -15.80
C LEU A 177 -19.09 13.14 -15.08
N VAL A 178 -19.52 12.79 -13.87
CA VAL A 178 -18.92 11.76 -13.01
C VAL A 178 -19.96 10.72 -12.60
N THR A 179 -19.51 9.47 -12.42
CA THR A 179 -20.32 8.39 -11.81
C THR A 179 -19.51 7.71 -10.70
N GLY A 180 -20.13 6.86 -9.86
CA GLY A 180 -19.47 6.15 -8.78
C GLY A 180 -19.22 7.00 -7.53
N SER A 181 -19.93 8.11 -7.40
CA SER A 181 -19.93 9.01 -6.21
C SER A 181 -18.51 9.44 -5.76
N PRO A 182 -17.65 9.98 -6.64
CA PRO A 182 -16.38 10.52 -6.22
C PRO A 182 -16.57 11.79 -5.38
N THR A 183 -15.58 12.09 -4.54
CA THR A 183 -15.44 13.42 -3.96
C THR A 183 -14.80 14.35 -4.98
N VAL A 184 -15.43 15.50 -5.25
CA VAL A 184 -14.93 16.51 -6.18
C VAL A 184 -14.55 17.75 -5.40
N THR A 185 -13.30 18.21 -5.52
CA THR A 185 -12.78 19.39 -4.81
C THR A 185 -11.99 20.28 -5.75
N ALA A 186 -12.12 21.60 -5.58
CA ALA A 186 -11.27 22.58 -6.27
C ALA A 186 -9.91 22.68 -5.56
N SER A 187 -8.84 22.76 -6.33
CA SER A 187 -7.47 22.93 -5.85
C SER A 187 -6.70 23.86 -6.79
N GLY A 188 -6.67 25.14 -6.47
CA GLY A 188 -6.10 26.16 -7.35
C GLY A 188 -6.77 26.18 -8.72
N ALA A 189 -6.00 26.02 -9.78
CA ALA A 189 -6.51 25.97 -11.17
C ALA A 189 -7.05 24.60 -11.59
N ASN A 190 -6.99 23.60 -10.70
CA ASN A 190 -7.40 22.22 -10.99
C ASN A 190 -8.64 21.81 -10.17
N THR A 191 -9.39 20.86 -10.71
CA THR A 191 -10.44 20.10 -10.03
C THR A 191 -9.92 18.69 -9.79
N LEU A 192 -9.99 18.25 -8.53
CA LEU A 192 -9.59 16.90 -8.10
C LEU A 192 -10.84 16.03 -8.00
N ILE A 193 -10.79 14.85 -8.63
CA ILE A 193 -11.86 13.84 -8.61
C ILE A 193 -11.29 12.61 -7.90
N THR A 194 -11.79 12.32 -6.70
CA THR A 194 -11.24 11.27 -5.82
C THR A 194 -12.25 10.16 -5.61
N PHE A 195 -11.89 8.94 -6.02
CA PHE A 195 -12.69 7.73 -5.84
C PHE A 195 -12.12 6.91 -4.69
N THR A 196 -12.86 6.77 -3.61
CA THR A 196 -12.51 5.99 -2.41
C THR A 196 -13.39 4.75 -2.22
N THR A 197 -14.53 4.69 -2.88
CA THR A 197 -15.45 3.56 -2.82
C THR A 197 -14.99 2.46 -3.78
N VAL A 198 -14.98 1.20 -3.28
CA VAL A 198 -14.71 0.03 -4.14
C VAL A 198 -15.87 -0.13 -5.12
N GLY A 199 -15.54 -0.22 -6.40
CA GLY A 199 -16.53 -0.34 -7.47
C GLY A 199 -16.03 0.27 -8.78
N THR A 200 -16.97 0.57 -9.66
CA THR A 200 -16.71 1.27 -10.93
C THR A 200 -17.19 2.72 -10.82
N GLY A 201 -16.37 3.62 -11.31
CA GLY A 201 -16.71 5.01 -11.48
C GLY A 201 -16.13 5.55 -12.78
N SER A 202 -16.64 6.66 -13.25
CA SER A 202 -16.14 7.30 -14.48
C SER A 202 -16.06 8.81 -14.34
N TYR A 203 -15.18 9.40 -15.11
CA TYR A 203 -15.16 10.80 -15.45
C TYR A 203 -15.12 10.91 -16.98
N THR A 204 -16.00 11.72 -17.54
CA THR A 204 -16.01 12.00 -18.99
C THR A 204 -15.43 13.40 -19.20
N ALA A 205 -14.33 13.47 -19.96
CA ALA A 205 -13.62 14.72 -20.31
C ALA A 205 -14.29 15.45 -21.46
#